data_2fb9666177a08cae128974de84879177
#
_entry.id   2fb9666177a08cae128974de84879177
#
_cell.length_a   1.000
_cell.length_b   1.000
_cell.length_c   1.000
_cell.angle_alpha   90.00
_cell.angle_beta   90.00
_cell.angle_gamma   90.00
#
_symmetry.space_group_name_H-M   'P 1'
#
loop_
_entity.id
_entity.type
_entity.pdbx_description
1 polymer ?
#
loop_
_entity_poly.entity_id
_entity_poly.type
_entity_poly.pdbx_seq_one_letter_code
_entity_poly.pdbx_strand_id
1 'polypeptide(L)'
;KVCLAAPKPKVTASILKALEIIKKEPAIRARLWENTDYLRSRLTTEGFDIGKSVSPIFPIMIRDNKKVYEIAKMLQKKGIFTIGIVYPAVRTKEARLRVSVLATHEHEQLDALINALNDINKDIKIKKE
;
A
#
# COMPACT_ATOMS: atom_id res chain seq x y z
N LYS A 1 30.98 0.42 -15.87
CA LYS A 1 31.38 -0.34 -14.65
C LYS A 1 30.19 -0.40 -13.74
N VAL A 2 29.56 -1.55 -13.64
CA VAL A 2 28.52 -1.82 -12.62
C VAL A 2 29.26 -2.13 -11.32
N CYS A 3 29.21 -1.24 -10.34
CA CYS A 3 29.71 -1.55 -9.00
C CYS A 3 28.71 -2.50 -8.31
N LEU A 4 28.98 -3.81 -8.42
CA LEU A 4 28.33 -4.82 -7.61
C LEU A 4 29.01 -4.80 -6.23
N ALA A 5 28.49 -3.97 -5.33
CA ALA A 5 28.89 -4.05 -3.93
C ALA A 5 28.30 -5.35 -3.34
N ALA A 6 29.18 -6.26 -2.90
CA ALA A 6 28.74 -7.47 -2.23
C ALA A 6 27.93 -7.09 -0.96
N PRO A 7 26.78 -7.71 -0.70
CA PRO A 7 26.00 -7.42 0.50
C PRO A 7 26.80 -7.78 1.75
N LYS A 8 26.65 -6.98 2.80
CA LYS A 8 27.32 -7.26 4.09
C LYS A 8 26.86 -8.62 4.64
N PRO A 9 27.74 -9.42 5.31
CA PRO A 9 27.39 -10.75 5.81
C PRO A 9 26.10 -10.80 6.63
N LYS A 10 25.84 -9.81 7.48
CA LYS A 10 24.58 -9.70 8.24
C LYS A 10 23.34 -9.62 7.36
N VAL A 11 23.42 -8.86 6.28
CA VAL A 11 22.30 -8.70 5.32
C VAL A 11 22.06 -10.02 4.58
N THR A 12 23.12 -10.67 4.15
CA THR A 12 23.05 -12.00 3.49
C THR A 12 22.40 -13.04 4.40
N ALA A 13 22.83 -13.11 5.67
CA ALA A 13 22.25 -14.03 6.64
C ALA A 13 20.75 -13.76 6.88
N SER A 14 20.35 -12.48 6.99
CA SER A 14 18.94 -12.11 7.13
C SER A 14 18.10 -12.51 5.92
N ILE A 15 18.60 -12.32 4.71
CA ILE A 15 17.92 -12.72 3.48
C ILE A 15 17.76 -14.23 3.40
N LEU A 16 18.82 -15.00 3.71
CA LEU A 16 18.76 -16.46 3.73
C LEU A 16 17.73 -16.95 4.74
N LYS A 17 17.70 -16.35 5.94
CA LYS A 17 16.71 -16.72 6.96
C LYS A 17 15.28 -16.38 6.53
N ALA A 18 15.06 -15.23 5.91
CA ALA A 18 13.75 -14.85 5.38
C ALA A 18 13.27 -15.84 4.30
N LEU A 19 14.15 -16.25 3.39
CA LEU A 19 13.83 -17.25 2.36
C LEU A 19 13.50 -18.61 2.98
N GLU A 20 14.21 -19.02 4.02
CA GLU A 20 13.93 -20.25 4.77
C GLU A 20 12.52 -20.21 5.39
N ILE A 21 12.16 -19.11 6.05
CA ILE A 21 10.84 -18.91 6.66
C ILE A 21 9.75 -18.95 5.58
N ILE A 22 9.91 -18.25 4.47
CA ILE A 22 8.93 -18.23 3.37
C ILE A 22 8.69 -19.65 2.82
N LYS A 23 9.75 -20.49 2.76
CA LYS A 23 9.62 -21.88 2.29
C LYS A 23 8.95 -22.79 3.32
N LYS A 24 9.24 -22.59 4.60
CA LYS A 24 8.73 -23.44 5.69
C LYS A 24 7.30 -23.08 6.12
N GLU A 25 6.92 -21.83 5.96
CA GLU A 25 5.65 -21.29 6.45
C GLU A 25 4.77 -20.74 5.33
N PRO A 26 4.24 -21.58 4.42
CA PRO A 26 3.41 -21.15 3.30
C PRO A 26 2.10 -20.44 3.76
N ALA A 27 1.64 -20.68 4.97
CA ALA A 27 0.47 -20.03 5.56
C ALA A 27 0.62 -18.51 5.65
N ILE A 28 1.81 -17.99 5.92
CA ILE A 28 2.08 -16.54 5.94
C ILE A 28 1.78 -15.93 4.57
N ARG A 29 2.22 -16.60 3.51
CA ARG A 29 1.97 -16.13 2.14
C ARG A 29 0.50 -16.23 1.78
N ALA A 30 -0.18 -17.30 2.17
CA ALA A 30 -1.61 -17.47 1.94
C ALA A 30 -2.39 -16.33 2.60
N ARG A 31 -2.12 -16.03 3.87
CA ARG A 31 -2.74 -14.92 4.60
C ARG A 31 -2.47 -13.55 3.97
N LEU A 32 -1.27 -13.32 3.44
CA LEU A 32 -0.96 -12.09 2.70
C LEU A 32 -1.87 -11.93 1.49
N TRP A 33 -2.10 -12.99 0.72
CA TRP A 33 -2.97 -12.94 -0.45
C TRP A 33 -4.44 -12.80 -0.08
N GLU A 34 -4.90 -13.47 0.97
CA GLU A 34 -6.25 -13.31 1.53
C GLU A 34 -6.52 -11.84 1.89
N ASN A 35 -5.64 -11.22 2.69
CA ASN A 35 -5.72 -9.82 3.04
C ASN A 35 -5.67 -8.90 1.81
N THR A 36 -4.86 -9.27 0.81
CA THR A 36 -4.72 -8.53 -0.44
C THR A 36 -6.02 -8.54 -1.23
N ASP A 37 -6.62 -9.71 -1.40
CA ASP A 37 -7.87 -9.88 -2.15
C ASP A 37 -9.05 -9.25 -1.41
N TYR A 38 -9.08 -9.36 -0.08
CA TYR A 38 -10.05 -8.67 0.76
C TYR A 38 -10.01 -7.15 0.54
N LEU A 39 -8.84 -6.53 0.73
CA LEU A 39 -8.70 -5.08 0.57
C LEU A 39 -8.99 -4.62 -0.87
N ARG A 40 -8.53 -5.39 -1.87
CA ARG A 40 -8.80 -5.10 -3.29
C ARG A 40 -10.30 -5.08 -3.57
N SER A 41 -11.01 -6.11 -3.16
CA SER A 41 -12.47 -6.23 -3.35
C SER A 41 -13.19 -5.05 -2.71
N ARG A 42 -12.87 -4.75 -1.46
CA ARG A 42 -13.49 -3.66 -0.72
C ARG A 42 -13.24 -2.28 -1.35
N LEU A 43 -11.98 -1.96 -1.69
CA LEU A 43 -11.64 -0.68 -2.34
C LEU A 43 -12.33 -0.52 -3.69
N THR A 44 -12.43 -1.61 -4.46
CA THR A 44 -13.11 -1.59 -5.76
C THR A 44 -14.62 -1.38 -5.59
N THR A 45 -15.25 -2.10 -4.68
CA THR A 45 -16.68 -1.97 -4.37
C THR A 45 -17.02 -0.56 -3.90
N GLU A 46 -16.13 0.06 -3.11
CA GLU A 46 -16.27 1.43 -2.65
C GLU A 46 -15.98 2.49 -3.73
N GLY A 47 -15.56 2.08 -4.94
CA GLY A 47 -15.32 2.96 -6.08
C GLY A 47 -13.98 3.70 -6.06
N PHE A 48 -13.00 3.23 -5.29
CA PHE A 48 -11.64 3.78 -5.34
C PHE A 48 -10.88 3.24 -6.56
N ASP A 49 -10.15 4.12 -7.25
CA ASP A 49 -9.30 3.74 -8.37
C ASP A 49 -7.96 3.21 -7.86
N ILE A 50 -7.82 1.90 -7.88
CA ILE A 50 -6.58 1.18 -7.48
C ILE A 50 -5.70 0.77 -8.66
N GLY A 51 -5.99 1.28 -9.85
CA GLY A 51 -5.27 0.92 -11.07
C GLY A 51 -5.40 -0.57 -11.42
N LYS A 52 -4.35 -1.11 -12.05
CA LYS A 52 -4.28 -2.53 -12.46
C LYS A 52 -3.35 -3.36 -11.56
N SER A 53 -3.14 -2.97 -10.31
CA SER A 53 -2.22 -3.69 -9.42
C SER A 53 -2.76 -5.07 -9.05
N VAL A 54 -1.92 -6.08 -9.23
CA VAL A 54 -2.17 -7.48 -8.84
C VAL A 54 -1.28 -7.91 -7.66
N SER A 55 -0.55 -6.97 -7.06
CA SER A 55 0.39 -7.22 -5.96
C SER A 55 -0.21 -6.80 -4.61
N PRO A 56 0.41 -7.15 -3.47
CA PRO A 56 0.04 -6.65 -2.15
C PRO A 56 0.29 -5.14 -1.94
N ILE A 57 0.64 -4.43 -3.00
CA ILE A 57 0.85 -2.98 -2.99
C ILE A 57 -0.19 -2.34 -3.91
N PHE A 58 -1.04 -1.49 -3.34
CA PHE A 58 -2.11 -0.80 -4.07
C PHE A 58 -1.78 0.68 -4.27
N PRO A 59 -1.88 1.20 -5.51
CA PRO A 59 -1.97 2.62 -5.75
C PRO A 59 -3.44 3.06 -5.56
N ILE A 60 -3.71 4.03 -4.70
CA ILE A 60 -4.98 4.75 -4.71
C ILE A 60 -4.75 6.02 -5.50
N MET A 61 -5.35 6.11 -6.68
CA MET A 61 -5.12 7.18 -7.64
C MET A 61 -5.81 8.46 -7.20
N ILE A 62 -5.04 9.51 -6.93
CA ILE A 62 -5.52 10.84 -6.51
C ILE A 62 -5.40 11.86 -7.64
N ARG A 63 -4.35 11.75 -8.47
CA ARG A 63 -4.05 12.59 -9.63
C ARG A 63 -3.76 14.07 -9.33
N ASP A 64 -3.50 14.40 -8.07
CA ASP A 64 -3.17 15.74 -7.61
C ASP A 64 -2.15 15.66 -6.47
N ASN A 65 -1.01 16.34 -6.63
CA ASN A 65 0.08 16.30 -5.65
C ASN A 65 -0.31 16.90 -4.30
N LYS A 66 -1.05 18.01 -4.28
CA LYS A 66 -1.47 18.69 -3.03
C LYS A 66 -2.45 17.81 -2.27
N LYS A 67 -3.45 17.28 -2.95
CA LYS A 67 -4.42 16.34 -2.35
C LYS A 67 -3.75 15.10 -1.76
N VAL A 68 -2.72 14.53 -2.43
CA VAL A 68 -1.99 13.38 -1.89
C VAL A 68 -1.39 13.70 -0.53
N TYR A 69 -0.75 14.87 -0.37
CA TYR A 69 -0.16 15.27 0.91
C TYR A 69 -1.22 15.51 1.99
N GLU A 70 -2.33 16.18 1.64
CA GLU A 70 -3.42 16.44 2.57
C GLU A 70 -4.07 15.15 3.06
N ILE A 71 -4.39 14.22 2.14
CA ILE A 71 -4.98 12.93 2.46
C ILE A 71 -4.03 12.08 3.31
N ALA A 72 -2.74 12.02 2.95
CA ALA A 72 -1.74 11.28 3.73
C ALA A 72 -1.64 11.81 5.17
N LYS A 73 -1.67 13.15 5.35
CA LYS A 73 -1.66 13.78 6.67
C LYS A 73 -2.95 13.48 7.47
N MET A 74 -4.10 13.47 6.81
CA MET A 74 -5.38 13.12 7.45
C MET A 74 -5.40 11.64 7.89
N LEU A 75 -4.92 10.73 7.05
CA LEU A 75 -4.76 9.31 7.39
C LEU A 75 -3.80 9.12 8.56
N GLN A 76 -2.66 9.82 8.56
CA GLN A 76 -1.69 9.77 9.64
C GLN A 76 -2.29 10.21 10.99
N LYS A 77 -3.13 11.25 11.00
CA LYS A 77 -3.85 11.66 12.22
C LYS A 77 -4.82 10.59 12.76
N LYS A 78 -5.29 9.70 11.89
CA LYS A 78 -6.12 8.54 12.26
C LYS A 78 -5.26 7.28 12.57
N GLY A 79 -3.94 7.40 12.68
CA GLY A 79 -3.02 6.29 12.95
C GLY A 79 -2.69 5.41 11.74
N ILE A 80 -3.06 5.82 10.52
CA ILE A 80 -2.87 5.05 9.29
C ILE A 80 -1.72 5.66 8.48
N PHE A 81 -0.65 4.89 8.32
CA PHE A 81 0.53 5.33 7.57
C PHE A 81 0.46 4.88 6.11
N THR A 82 0.49 5.84 5.20
CA THR A 82 0.55 5.63 3.76
C THR A 82 1.66 6.47 3.15
N ILE A 83 2.17 6.06 2.00
CA ILE A 83 3.23 6.78 1.28
C ILE A 83 2.60 7.51 0.10
N GLY A 84 2.71 8.84 0.09
CA GLY A 84 2.36 9.66 -1.07
C GLY A 84 3.44 9.54 -2.15
N ILE A 85 3.05 9.16 -3.36
CA ILE A 85 3.90 9.13 -4.54
C ILE A 85 3.48 10.26 -5.46
N VAL A 86 4.35 11.27 -5.59
CA VAL A 86 4.08 12.53 -6.29
C VAL A 86 5.23 12.89 -7.22
N TYR A 87 5.10 13.97 -7.99
CA TYR A 87 6.20 14.52 -8.77
C TYR A 87 7.42 14.84 -7.86
N PRO A 88 8.68 14.54 -8.24
CA PRO A 88 9.11 14.05 -9.59
C PRO A 88 9.09 12.52 -9.77
N ALA A 89 8.71 11.72 -8.76
CA ALA A 89 8.71 10.26 -8.85
C ALA A 89 7.69 9.74 -9.86
N VAL A 90 6.57 10.45 -10.03
CA VAL A 90 5.53 10.20 -11.04
C VAL A 90 5.06 11.52 -11.62
N ARG A 91 4.38 11.48 -12.79
CA ARG A 91 3.74 12.66 -13.35
C ARG A 91 2.61 13.15 -12.42
N THR A 92 2.32 14.45 -12.41
CA THR A 92 1.27 15.02 -11.52
C THR A 92 -0.08 14.31 -11.67
N LYS A 93 -0.50 14.01 -12.91
CA LYS A 93 -1.74 13.26 -13.19
C LYS A 93 -1.69 11.77 -12.77
N GLU A 94 -0.56 11.30 -12.28
CA GLU A 94 -0.35 9.94 -11.77
C GLU A 94 -0.07 9.92 -10.26
N ALA A 95 -0.18 11.06 -9.60
CA ALA A 95 -0.03 11.19 -8.16
C ALA A 95 -1.00 10.26 -7.43
N ARG A 96 -0.49 9.52 -6.45
CA ARG A 96 -1.21 8.44 -5.78
C ARG A 96 -0.76 8.25 -4.35
N LEU A 97 -1.60 7.62 -3.54
CA LEU A 97 -1.17 7.00 -2.30
C LEU A 97 -0.72 5.56 -2.57
N ARG A 98 0.35 5.14 -1.92
CA ARG A 98 0.81 3.75 -1.93
C ARG A 98 0.39 3.09 -0.62
N VAL A 99 -0.46 2.10 -0.72
CA VAL A 99 -0.88 1.24 0.38
C VAL A 99 -0.18 -0.10 0.25
N SER A 100 0.44 -0.58 1.33
CA SER A 100 1.10 -1.89 1.38
C SER A 100 0.37 -2.78 2.39
N VAL A 101 -0.03 -3.96 1.96
CA VAL A 101 -0.67 -4.97 2.80
C VAL A 101 0.38 -5.90 3.38
N LEU A 102 0.19 -6.31 4.61
CA LEU A 102 1.03 -7.29 5.31
C LEU A 102 0.20 -8.51 5.71
N ALA A 103 0.86 -9.66 5.84
CA ALA A 103 0.22 -10.87 6.33
C ALA A 103 -0.26 -10.75 7.79
N THR A 104 0.35 -9.82 8.55
CA THR A 104 0.02 -9.55 9.95
C THR A 104 -1.15 -8.58 10.14
N HIS A 105 -1.66 -7.97 9.06
CA HIS A 105 -2.84 -7.13 9.18
C HIS A 105 -4.07 -7.98 9.52
N GLU A 106 -4.89 -7.45 10.43
CA GLU A 106 -6.23 -7.96 10.70
C GLU A 106 -7.26 -7.21 9.84
N HIS A 107 -8.43 -7.82 9.57
CA HIS A 107 -9.46 -7.22 8.72
C HIS A 107 -9.96 -5.88 9.28
N GLU A 108 -10.02 -5.74 10.61
CA GLU A 108 -10.41 -4.50 11.29
C GLU A 108 -9.49 -3.33 10.93
N GLN A 109 -8.17 -3.59 10.76
CA GLN A 109 -7.20 -2.56 10.36
C GLN A 109 -7.39 -2.18 8.88
N LEU A 110 -7.71 -3.15 8.02
CA LEU A 110 -8.00 -2.91 6.61
C LEU A 110 -9.31 -2.13 6.45
N ASP A 111 -10.34 -2.46 7.23
CA ASP A 111 -11.61 -1.72 7.27
C ASP A 111 -11.43 -0.31 7.83
N ALA A 112 -10.57 -0.12 8.83
CA ALA A 112 -10.24 1.21 9.34
C ALA A 112 -9.66 2.12 8.25
N LEU A 113 -8.81 1.59 7.36
CA LEU A 113 -8.31 2.34 6.21
C LEU A 113 -9.45 2.74 5.27
N ILE A 114 -10.36 1.80 4.93
CA ILE A 114 -11.47 2.06 4.02
C ILE A 114 -12.41 3.12 4.59
N ASN A 115 -12.76 3.00 5.86
CA ASN A 115 -13.61 3.96 6.57
C ASN A 115 -12.95 5.35 6.60
N ALA A 116 -11.66 5.42 6.89
CA ALA A 116 -10.92 6.66 6.89
C ALA A 116 -10.88 7.32 5.49
N LEU A 117 -10.69 6.53 4.43
CA LEU A 117 -10.73 7.02 3.05
C LEU A 117 -12.12 7.51 2.66
N ASN A 118 -13.19 6.83 3.08
CA ASN A 118 -14.56 7.26 2.85
C ASN A 118 -14.88 8.57 3.58
N ASP A 119 -14.43 8.72 4.82
CA ASP A 119 -14.59 9.98 5.56
C ASP A 119 -13.87 11.13 4.85
N ILE A 120 -12.61 10.91 4.47
CA ILE A 120 -11.82 11.94 3.76
C ILE A 120 -12.41 12.27 2.40
N ASN A 121 -13.03 11.29 1.73
CA ASN A 121 -13.67 11.53 0.43
C ASN A 121 -14.87 12.49 0.52
N LYS A 122 -15.49 12.68 1.69
CA LYS A 122 -16.54 13.69 1.91
C LYS A 122 -15.98 15.11 1.80
N ASP A 123 -14.74 15.31 2.28
CA ASP A 123 -14.07 16.62 2.29
C ASP A 123 -13.22 16.83 1.03
N ILE A 124 -12.51 15.80 0.60
CA ILE A 124 -11.60 15.83 -0.54
C ILE A 124 -12.00 14.71 -1.50
N LYS A 125 -12.58 15.06 -2.66
CA LYS A 125 -12.98 14.06 -3.67
C LYS A 125 -11.80 13.20 -4.11
N ILE A 126 -11.86 11.90 -3.78
CA ILE A 126 -10.88 10.86 -4.14
C ILE A 126 -11.43 9.96 -5.24
N LYS A 127 -12.71 9.56 -5.11
CA LYS A 127 -13.39 8.67 -6.06
C LYS A 127 -13.59 9.35 -7.41
N LYS A 128 -13.54 8.59 -8.49
CA LYS A 128 -13.99 9.06 -9.81
C LYS A 128 -15.51 9.30 -9.78
N GLU A 129 -15.92 10.39 -10.40
CA GLU A 129 -17.30 10.55 -10.88
C GLU A 129 -17.59 9.57 -11.98
#